data_897f0d3176383aa9c30fb7aa7bd27b42
#
_entry.id   897f0d3176383aa9c30fb7aa7bd27b42
#
_cell.length_a   1.000
_cell.length_b   1.000
_cell.length_c   1.000
_cell.angle_alpha   90.00
_cell.angle_beta   90.00
_cell.angle_gamma   90.00
#
_symmetry.space_group_name_H-M   'P 1'
#
loop_
_entity.id
_entity.type
_entity.pdbx_description
1 polymer ?
#
loop_
_entity_poly.entity_id
_entity_poly.type
_entity_poly.pdbx_seq_one_letter_code
_entity_poly.pdbx_strand_id
1 'polypeptide(L)'
;MSDWRPVIVGAGPAGVRAAQTLLRHGVRPVVIDEGERAGGQIYRRPPRGREVLPRKRYGFEWRRAVALHEAGDAVAAQADYRARTLVWNGVGTPGGDYLVADPPRPGHPRSAMPAPGTTSPRGGVLDLFQEGRVVELSYESLLIATGATDRVLPFDGWTRPGVYTLGGAQVALKYQDTLLGPRIVFAGTGPLLYLVAYQYAKAGAMVAAVLDTTPLSTQVQALPGMMARPSLLAKGVYYTAWLRAHGVPIHHGVRLGAALGEPRVTGLRYAADGRMREIPCDALAVGFGLRSETQLADLLDCAFHFDALNRAWLPVLDAEGRSSVDGVYLAGDGAGIGGADHAEWAGELAALAMLSDRGVRVDAARQRWLRRRLDRSRRFRRALEQAFPLPDTPAMLADDVLLCRCEEISVVEARAAAQACGIQEMNRLKALSRVGMGLCQGRMCQVGAAEFLSHACSRGIGQVGRLRAQAPIKPLPLGCLHAGQHTGPCPGPSAGRPS
;
A
#
# COMPACT_ATOMS: atom_id res chain seq x y z
N MET A 1 18.22 12.72 -27.56
CA MET A 1 17.01 12.57 -26.72
C MET A 1 15.95 11.64 -27.34
N SER A 2 16.11 11.22 -28.61
CA SER A 2 15.12 10.38 -29.30
C SER A 2 14.93 8.95 -28.74
N ASP A 3 15.87 8.44 -27.97
CA ASP A 3 15.85 7.03 -27.52
C ASP A 3 15.61 6.83 -26.01
N TRP A 4 15.59 7.91 -25.20
CA TRP A 4 15.34 7.78 -23.78
C TRP A 4 13.86 7.49 -23.49
N ARG A 5 13.61 6.31 -22.93
CA ARG A 5 12.28 5.80 -22.61
C ARG A 5 12.18 5.50 -21.11
N PRO A 6 11.80 6.48 -20.29
CA PRO A 6 11.64 6.25 -18.86
C PRO A 6 10.48 5.29 -18.60
N VAL A 7 10.67 4.43 -17.60
CA VAL A 7 9.66 3.44 -17.19
C VAL A 7 8.95 3.92 -15.94
N ILE A 8 7.62 3.80 -15.91
CA ILE A 8 6.75 4.12 -14.77
C ILE A 8 5.99 2.87 -14.38
N VAL A 9 6.13 2.41 -13.14
CA VAL A 9 5.39 1.27 -12.59
C VAL A 9 4.26 1.77 -11.70
N GLY A 10 3.02 1.59 -12.18
CA GLY A 10 1.77 2.03 -11.55
C GLY A 10 1.13 3.22 -12.25
N ALA A 11 -0.13 3.07 -12.69
CA ALA A 11 -0.94 4.11 -13.32
C ALA A 11 -2.00 4.67 -12.34
N GLY A 12 -1.63 4.81 -11.07
CA GLY A 12 -2.37 5.58 -10.09
C GLY A 12 -2.14 7.09 -10.26
N PRO A 13 -2.63 7.93 -9.32
CA PRO A 13 -2.50 9.40 -9.42
C PRO A 13 -1.06 9.88 -9.65
N ALA A 14 -0.07 9.27 -8.99
CA ALA A 14 1.34 9.63 -9.16
C ALA A 14 1.86 9.28 -10.57
N GLY A 15 1.66 8.04 -11.02
CA GLY A 15 2.17 7.58 -12.31
C GLY A 15 1.52 8.27 -13.50
N VAL A 16 0.19 8.49 -13.46
CA VAL A 16 -0.53 9.25 -14.50
C VAL A 16 0.02 10.67 -14.61
N ARG A 17 0.20 11.35 -13.48
CA ARG A 17 0.68 12.73 -13.48
C ARG A 17 2.15 12.83 -13.93
N ALA A 18 2.98 11.86 -13.55
CA ALA A 18 4.35 11.75 -14.03
C ALA A 18 4.40 11.52 -15.55
N ALA A 19 3.62 10.56 -16.07
CA ALA A 19 3.55 10.28 -17.50
C ALA A 19 3.08 11.51 -18.31
N GLN A 20 2.03 12.21 -17.83
CA GLN A 20 1.60 13.47 -18.45
C GLN A 20 2.72 14.53 -18.50
N THR A 21 3.50 14.64 -17.42
CA THR A 21 4.59 15.60 -17.34
C THR A 21 5.67 15.27 -18.35
N LEU A 22 6.07 14.00 -18.47
CA LEU A 22 7.03 13.55 -19.47
C LEU A 22 6.54 13.81 -20.92
N LEU A 23 5.29 13.46 -21.21
CA LEU A 23 4.67 13.66 -22.52
C LEU A 23 4.63 15.15 -22.93
N ARG A 24 4.32 16.07 -21.98
CA ARG A 24 4.37 17.53 -22.21
C ARG A 24 5.76 18.04 -22.58
N HIS A 25 6.81 17.32 -22.21
CA HIS A 25 8.19 17.63 -22.58
C HIS A 25 8.70 16.82 -23.78
N GLY A 26 7.79 16.17 -24.52
CA GLY A 26 8.12 15.40 -25.71
C GLY A 26 8.77 14.05 -25.43
N VAL A 27 8.74 13.57 -24.19
CA VAL A 27 9.31 12.27 -23.78
C VAL A 27 8.19 11.25 -23.66
N ARG A 28 8.30 10.14 -24.41
CA ARG A 28 7.33 9.05 -24.42
C ARG A 28 7.71 7.98 -23.39
N PRO A 29 7.03 7.88 -22.22
CA PRO A 29 7.32 6.86 -21.22
C PRO A 29 6.72 5.50 -21.57
N VAL A 30 7.27 4.44 -20.97
CA VAL A 30 6.60 3.15 -20.80
C VAL A 30 5.85 3.21 -19.47
N VAL A 31 4.55 2.93 -19.48
CA VAL A 31 3.70 2.93 -18.27
C VAL A 31 3.13 1.53 -18.07
N ILE A 32 3.43 0.93 -16.93
CA ILE A 32 3.04 -0.45 -16.59
C ILE A 32 2.02 -0.41 -15.44
N ASP A 33 0.89 -1.11 -15.59
CA ASP A 33 -0.11 -1.24 -14.51
C ASP A 33 -0.75 -2.62 -14.51
N GLU A 34 -1.01 -3.14 -13.31
CA GLU A 34 -1.72 -4.42 -13.10
C GLU A 34 -3.21 -4.31 -13.50
N GLY A 35 -3.76 -3.11 -13.42
CA GLY A 35 -5.14 -2.83 -13.78
C GLY A 35 -5.35 -2.74 -15.28
N GLU A 36 -6.59 -2.90 -15.70
CA GLU A 36 -6.98 -2.71 -17.10
C GLU A 36 -6.92 -1.24 -17.52
N ARG A 37 -7.20 -0.33 -16.59
CA ARG A 37 -7.29 1.12 -16.83
C ARG A 37 -6.67 1.92 -15.70
N ALA A 38 -6.10 3.06 -16.04
CA ALA A 38 -5.53 4.00 -15.09
C ALA A 38 -6.56 4.51 -14.06
N GLY A 39 -6.08 4.90 -12.87
CA GLY A 39 -6.89 5.43 -11.77
C GLY A 39 -6.41 4.97 -10.39
N GLY A 40 -5.66 3.88 -10.33
CA GLY A 40 -5.15 3.30 -9.08
C GLY A 40 -6.27 2.82 -8.16
N GLN A 41 -5.97 2.63 -6.88
CA GLN A 41 -6.93 2.12 -5.90
C GLN A 41 -8.02 3.15 -5.53
N ILE A 42 -7.63 4.42 -5.39
CA ILE A 42 -8.54 5.47 -4.91
C ILE A 42 -9.64 5.81 -5.93
N TYR A 43 -9.27 5.88 -7.22
CA TYR A 43 -10.18 6.15 -8.32
C TYR A 43 -10.34 4.94 -9.24
N ARG A 44 -10.38 3.75 -8.63
CA ARG A 44 -10.55 2.48 -9.35
C ARG A 44 -11.79 2.52 -10.22
N ARG A 45 -11.60 2.25 -11.52
CA ARG A 45 -12.69 2.16 -12.50
C ARG A 45 -13.38 0.80 -12.40
N PRO A 46 -14.71 0.75 -12.60
CA PRO A 46 -15.40 -0.53 -12.75
C PRO A 46 -14.95 -1.26 -14.02
N PRO A 47 -15.22 -2.56 -14.13
CA PRO A 47 -15.09 -3.26 -15.40
C PRO A 47 -15.89 -2.57 -16.51
N ARG A 48 -15.45 -2.72 -17.78
CA ARG A 48 -16.19 -2.20 -18.93
C ARG A 48 -17.60 -2.78 -18.96
N GLY A 49 -18.58 -1.97 -19.28
CA GLY A 49 -20.00 -2.36 -19.31
C GLY A 49 -20.72 -2.33 -17.95
N ARG A 50 -20.02 -1.98 -16.85
CA ARG A 50 -20.61 -1.73 -15.52
C ARG A 50 -20.43 -0.28 -15.07
N GLU A 51 -20.70 0.66 -15.95
CA GLU A 51 -20.49 2.07 -15.68
C GLU A 51 -21.58 2.62 -14.79
N VAL A 52 -21.20 3.22 -13.69
CA VAL A 52 -22.07 3.93 -12.75
C VAL A 52 -21.67 5.40 -12.76
N LEU A 53 -22.66 6.28 -12.59
CA LEU A 53 -22.42 7.73 -12.53
C LEU A 53 -21.26 8.05 -11.57
N PRO A 54 -20.22 8.77 -12.02
CA PRO A 54 -19.04 9.07 -11.21
C PRO A 54 -19.35 9.70 -9.86
N ARG A 55 -20.39 10.58 -9.81
CA ARG A 55 -20.83 11.22 -8.57
C ARG A 55 -21.36 10.22 -7.54
N LYS A 56 -22.05 9.16 -7.98
CA LYS A 56 -22.54 8.09 -7.09
C LYS A 56 -21.38 7.27 -6.54
N ARG A 57 -20.38 6.98 -7.37
CA ARG A 57 -19.25 6.11 -7.03
C ARG A 57 -18.16 6.80 -6.19
N TYR A 58 -17.79 8.04 -6.55
CA TYR A 58 -16.67 8.76 -5.92
C TYR A 58 -17.11 9.90 -4.98
N GLY A 59 -18.40 10.15 -4.83
CA GLY A 59 -18.93 11.17 -3.92
C GLY A 59 -18.30 12.54 -4.18
N PHE A 60 -17.73 13.19 -3.15
CA PHE A 60 -17.11 14.52 -3.29
C PHE A 60 -15.87 14.55 -4.21
N GLU A 61 -15.24 13.41 -4.46
CA GLU A 61 -14.04 13.30 -5.29
C GLU A 61 -14.35 13.05 -6.78
N TRP A 62 -15.61 13.01 -7.19
CA TRP A 62 -16.01 12.59 -8.53
C TRP A 62 -15.35 13.41 -9.66
N ARG A 63 -15.25 14.74 -9.50
CA ARG A 63 -14.60 15.60 -10.52
C ARG A 63 -13.13 15.29 -10.68
N ARG A 64 -12.44 15.01 -9.57
CA ARG A 64 -11.03 14.60 -9.59
C ARG A 64 -10.85 13.23 -10.19
N ALA A 65 -11.74 12.29 -9.85
CA ALA A 65 -11.72 10.96 -10.43
C ALA A 65 -11.86 11.03 -11.96
N VAL A 66 -12.84 11.80 -12.47
CA VAL A 66 -13.06 12.01 -13.90
C VAL A 66 -11.83 12.64 -14.56
N ALA A 67 -11.31 13.74 -14.00
CA ALA A 67 -10.11 14.40 -14.53
C ALA A 67 -8.88 13.48 -14.55
N LEU A 68 -8.70 12.62 -13.55
CA LEU A 68 -7.62 11.64 -13.55
C LEU A 68 -7.85 10.53 -14.58
N HIS A 69 -9.09 10.10 -14.76
CA HIS A 69 -9.45 9.10 -15.78
C HIS A 69 -9.19 9.62 -17.19
N GLU A 70 -9.61 10.84 -17.50
CA GLU A 70 -9.35 11.51 -18.79
C GLU A 70 -7.83 11.66 -19.02
N ALA A 71 -7.11 12.08 -17.98
CA ALA A 71 -5.65 12.15 -18.00
C ALA A 71 -5.00 10.79 -18.28
N GLY A 72 -5.50 9.74 -17.63
CA GLY A 72 -5.00 8.37 -17.82
C GLY A 72 -5.31 7.83 -19.23
N ASP A 73 -6.48 8.12 -19.77
CA ASP A 73 -6.85 7.73 -21.14
C ASP A 73 -5.97 8.46 -22.18
N ALA A 74 -5.69 9.76 -21.96
CA ALA A 74 -4.77 10.52 -22.80
C ALA A 74 -3.32 9.98 -22.73
N VAL A 75 -2.87 9.58 -21.53
CA VAL A 75 -1.58 8.90 -21.36
C VAL A 75 -1.55 7.57 -22.09
N ALA A 76 -2.59 6.76 -21.98
CA ALA A 76 -2.66 5.47 -22.63
C ALA A 76 -2.64 5.58 -24.17
N ALA A 77 -3.16 6.67 -24.73
CA ALA A 77 -3.13 6.94 -26.17
C ALA A 77 -1.77 7.41 -26.71
N GLN A 78 -0.91 8.01 -25.84
CA GLN A 78 0.33 8.67 -26.25
C GLN A 78 1.61 7.95 -25.76
N ALA A 79 1.54 7.22 -24.64
CA ALA A 79 2.64 6.46 -24.06
C ALA A 79 2.69 5.00 -24.60
N ASP A 80 3.74 4.26 -24.25
CA ASP A 80 3.72 2.78 -24.31
C ASP A 80 3.01 2.28 -23.05
N TYR A 81 1.68 2.17 -23.11
CA TYR A 81 0.87 1.79 -21.96
C TYR A 81 0.61 0.29 -21.92
N ARG A 82 1.18 -0.39 -20.92
CA ARG A 82 1.07 -1.83 -20.70
C ARG A 82 0.09 -2.12 -19.56
N ALA A 83 -1.18 -2.25 -19.90
CA ALA A 83 -2.23 -2.66 -18.98
C ALA A 83 -2.13 -4.16 -18.65
N ARG A 84 -2.75 -4.58 -17.51
CA ARG A 84 -2.77 -5.98 -17.08
C ARG A 84 -1.38 -6.63 -17.07
N THR A 85 -0.37 -5.83 -16.76
CA THR A 85 1.03 -6.24 -16.73
C THR A 85 1.56 -6.17 -15.32
N LEU A 86 2.08 -7.29 -14.84
CA LEU A 86 2.61 -7.46 -13.51
C LEU A 86 4.14 -7.32 -13.53
N VAL A 87 4.70 -6.45 -12.70
CA VAL A 87 6.13 -6.44 -12.40
C VAL A 87 6.36 -7.38 -11.22
N TRP A 88 7.12 -8.44 -11.42
CA TRP A 88 7.35 -9.45 -10.39
C TRP A 88 8.80 -9.54 -9.91
N ASN A 89 9.73 -9.02 -10.69
CA ASN A 89 11.15 -8.90 -10.34
C ASN A 89 11.75 -7.61 -10.89
N GLY A 90 12.86 -7.19 -10.33
CA GLY A 90 13.65 -6.07 -10.81
C GLY A 90 15.08 -6.19 -10.31
N VAL A 91 16.02 -5.98 -11.23
CA VAL A 91 17.46 -6.02 -10.95
C VAL A 91 18.09 -4.72 -11.46
N GLY A 92 18.82 -4.02 -10.58
CA GLY A 92 19.65 -2.90 -10.98
C GLY A 92 20.87 -3.38 -11.78
N THR A 93 21.39 -2.56 -12.68
CA THR A 93 22.68 -2.89 -13.33
C THR A 93 23.77 -2.91 -12.26
N PRO A 94 24.57 -4.00 -12.16
CA PRO A 94 25.66 -4.05 -11.21
C PRO A 94 26.68 -2.94 -11.53
N GLY A 95 26.71 -1.92 -10.69
CA GLY A 95 27.88 -1.02 -10.67
C GLY A 95 29.01 -1.73 -9.96
N GLY A 96 29.94 -2.32 -10.70
CA GLY A 96 31.21 -2.88 -10.28
C GLY A 96 31.23 -3.68 -8.97
N ASP A 97 31.77 -4.90 -9.03
CA ASP A 97 32.11 -5.79 -7.93
C ASP A 97 31.02 -6.12 -6.90
N TYR A 98 30.21 -7.14 -7.23
CA TYR A 98 29.57 -7.95 -6.20
C TYR A 98 30.63 -8.74 -5.42
N LEU A 99 31.38 -8.06 -4.56
CA LEU A 99 31.89 -8.72 -3.38
C LEU A 99 30.69 -8.99 -2.49
N VAL A 100 30.44 -10.24 -2.17
CA VAL A 100 29.50 -10.69 -1.16
C VAL A 100 29.76 -9.87 0.09
N ALA A 101 29.07 -8.77 0.24
CA ALA A 101 29.22 -7.95 1.44
C ALA A 101 28.61 -8.74 2.58
N ASP A 102 29.40 -9.03 3.58
CA ASP A 102 28.93 -9.56 4.87
C ASP A 102 27.66 -8.86 5.32
N PRO A 103 26.73 -9.59 5.94
CA PRO A 103 25.50 -8.98 6.44
C PRO A 103 25.89 -7.81 7.37
N PRO A 104 25.22 -6.64 7.24
CA PRO A 104 25.55 -5.47 8.03
C PRO A 104 25.47 -5.82 9.52
N ARG A 105 26.57 -5.61 10.24
CA ARG A 105 26.60 -5.75 11.71
C ARG A 105 25.59 -4.77 12.31
N PRO A 106 24.81 -5.16 13.33
CA PRO A 106 23.89 -4.27 14.00
C PRO A 106 24.64 -3.03 14.51
N GLY A 107 24.20 -1.84 14.08
CA GLY A 107 24.76 -0.56 14.55
C GLY A 107 25.54 0.28 13.56
N HIS A 108 25.82 -0.20 12.35
CA HIS A 108 26.41 0.66 11.31
C HIS A 108 25.36 1.15 10.32
N PRO A 109 25.09 2.47 10.22
CA PRO A 109 24.36 3.01 9.10
C PRO A 109 25.16 2.72 7.81
N ARG A 110 24.54 2.07 6.82
CA ARG A 110 25.11 2.04 5.47
C ARG A 110 25.33 3.48 5.04
N SER A 111 26.53 3.72 4.56
CA SER A 111 27.13 5.02 4.21
C SER A 111 26.16 6.02 3.59
N ALA A 112 26.44 7.27 3.93
CA ALA A 112 25.89 8.48 3.30
C ALA A 112 25.75 8.34 1.78
N MET A 113 24.77 9.06 1.22
CA MET A 113 24.61 9.21 -0.23
C MET A 113 25.96 9.37 -0.91
N PRO A 114 26.22 8.62 -2.01
CA PRO A 114 27.46 8.82 -2.76
C PRO A 114 27.55 10.27 -3.21
N ALA A 115 28.76 10.82 -3.15
CA ALA A 115 29.03 12.18 -3.59
C ALA A 115 28.62 12.36 -5.08
N PRO A 116 28.06 13.52 -5.47
CA PRO A 116 27.72 13.79 -6.86
C PRO A 116 29.00 13.72 -7.71
N GLY A 117 29.03 12.77 -8.66
CA GLY A 117 30.13 12.67 -9.61
C GLY A 117 30.63 11.27 -9.97
N THR A 118 30.25 10.20 -9.27
CA THR A 118 30.59 8.83 -9.68
C THR A 118 29.53 8.29 -10.65
N THR A 119 29.90 8.15 -11.92
CA THR A 119 29.07 7.57 -12.97
C THR A 119 29.01 6.04 -12.83
N SER A 120 28.15 5.55 -11.93
CA SER A 120 27.71 4.15 -12.00
C SER A 120 26.80 3.98 -13.21
N PRO A 121 26.81 2.83 -13.92
CA PRO A 121 25.91 2.61 -15.03
C PRO A 121 24.46 2.73 -14.54
N ARG A 122 23.72 3.73 -15.09
CA ARG A 122 22.32 3.97 -14.77
C ARG A 122 21.47 2.91 -15.45
N GLY A 123 20.54 2.31 -14.71
CA GLY A 123 19.53 1.44 -15.31
C GLY A 123 19.42 0.08 -14.65
N GLY A 124 18.69 -0.81 -15.31
CA GLY A 124 18.40 -2.16 -14.86
C GLY A 124 17.40 -2.88 -15.74
N VAL A 125 16.92 -4.02 -15.27
CA VAL A 125 15.92 -4.84 -15.94
C VAL A 125 14.75 -5.11 -15.00
N LEU A 126 13.55 -5.06 -15.53
CA LEU A 126 12.32 -5.51 -14.88
C LEU A 126 11.81 -6.76 -15.56
N ASP A 127 11.42 -7.75 -14.77
CA ASP A 127 10.73 -8.93 -15.26
C ASP A 127 9.22 -8.72 -15.12
N LEU A 128 8.55 -8.80 -16.25
CA LEU A 128 7.13 -8.56 -16.41
C LEU A 128 6.41 -9.87 -16.69
N PHE A 129 5.17 -9.95 -16.20
CA PHE A 129 4.21 -10.96 -16.64
C PHE A 129 3.09 -10.27 -17.38
N GLN A 130 3.01 -10.49 -18.68
CA GLN A 130 2.07 -9.85 -19.60
C GLN A 130 1.47 -10.89 -20.55
N GLU A 131 0.15 -10.93 -20.67
CA GLU A 131 -0.57 -11.82 -21.61
C GLU A 131 -0.15 -13.30 -21.52
N GLY A 132 0.08 -13.78 -20.29
CA GLY A 132 0.48 -15.16 -20.05
C GLY A 132 1.97 -15.47 -20.29
N ARG A 133 2.81 -14.47 -20.56
CA ARG A 133 4.24 -14.63 -20.85
C ARG A 133 5.10 -13.81 -19.90
N VAL A 134 6.30 -14.31 -19.64
CA VAL A 134 7.36 -13.55 -18.97
C VAL A 134 8.12 -12.75 -20.04
N VAL A 135 8.30 -11.45 -19.80
CA VAL A 135 8.98 -10.52 -20.71
C VAL A 135 9.93 -9.66 -19.89
N GLU A 136 11.14 -9.47 -20.38
CA GLU A 136 12.11 -8.54 -19.80
C GLU A 136 11.95 -7.13 -20.39
N LEU A 137 12.13 -6.12 -19.55
CA LEU A 137 12.14 -4.72 -19.93
C LEU A 137 13.33 -4.01 -19.31
N SER A 138 14.26 -3.59 -20.11
CA SER A 138 15.38 -2.74 -19.68
C SER A 138 14.92 -1.32 -19.45
N TYR A 139 15.51 -0.65 -18.44
CA TYR A 139 15.25 0.77 -18.14
C TYR A 139 16.55 1.51 -17.83
N GLU A 140 16.62 2.78 -18.16
CA GLU A 140 17.66 3.72 -17.72
C GLU A 140 17.17 4.65 -16.61
N SER A 141 15.88 4.88 -16.57
CA SER A 141 15.20 5.67 -15.54
C SER A 141 13.87 5.00 -15.19
N LEU A 142 13.66 4.76 -13.90
CA LEU A 142 12.48 4.06 -13.37
C LEU A 142 11.79 4.93 -12.31
N LEU A 143 10.49 5.17 -12.49
CA LEU A 143 9.63 5.72 -11.46
C LEU A 143 8.75 4.62 -10.85
N ILE A 144 8.93 4.34 -9.58
CA ILE A 144 8.10 3.41 -8.80
C ILE A 144 6.92 4.18 -8.21
N ALA A 145 5.72 3.93 -8.72
CA ALA A 145 4.46 4.53 -8.28
C ALA A 145 3.44 3.46 -7.85
N THR A 146 3.92 2.41 -7.18
CA THR A 146 3.18 1.18 -6.81
C THR A 146 2.08 1.39 -5.78
N GLY A 147 2.04 2.56 -5.14
CA GLY A 147 0.97 2.94 -4.22
C GLY A 147 1.05 2.22 -2.87
N ALA A 148 -0.11 1.84 -2.33
CA ALA A 148 -0.23 1.31 -0.98
C ALA A 148 -1.15 0.09 -0.92
N THR A 149 -0.99 -0.70 0.15
CA THR A 149 -1.85 -1.82 0.52
C THR A 149 -2.43 -1.59 1.91
N ASP A 150 -3.46 -2.36 2.28
CA ASP A 150 -4.00 -2.32 3.64
C ASP A 150 -2.94 -2.77 4.66
N ARG A 151 -2.92 -2.10 5.79
CA ARG A 151 -2.20 -2.57 6.97
C ARG A 151 -3.09 -3.52 7.73
N VAL A 152 -2.60 -4.73 7.95
CA VAL A 152 -3.29 -5.78 8.67
C VAL A 152 -2.59 -6.03 10.00
N LEU A 153 -3.36 -6.02 11.08
CA LEU A 153 -2.95 -6.47 12.40
C LEU A 153 -3.82 -7.70 12.75
N PRO A 154 -3.22 -8.82 13.18
CA PRO A 154 -3.97 -10.00 13.55
C PRO A 154 -4.76 -9.79 14.85
N PHE A 155 -5.92 -10.42 14.95
CA PHE A 155 -6.73 -10.55 16.15
C PHE A 155 -7.50 -11.89 16.06
N ASP A 156 -8.09 -12.35 17.12
CA ASP A 156 -8.78 -13.66 17.10
C ASP A 156 -9.89 -13.71 16.03
N GLY A 157 -9.82 -14.71 15.17
CA GLY A 157 -10.76 -14.93 14.07
C GLY A 157 -10.61 -14.00 12.85
N TRP A 158 -9.52 -13.20 12.75
CA TRP A 158 -9.32 -12.25 11.63
C TRP A 158 -9.26 -12.90 10.24
N THR A 159 -9.01 -14.21 10.18
CA THR A 159 -8.94 -14.98 8.92
C THR A 159 -10.26 -15.62 8.53
N ARG A 160 -11.30 -15.51 9.36
CA ARG A 160 -12.62 -16.14 9.11
C ARG A 160 -13.28 -15.58 7.86
N PRO A 161 -13.98 -16.41 7.07
CA PRO A 161 -14.85 -15.94 6.00
C PRO A 161 -15.84 -14.88 6.50
N GLY A 162 -15.92 -13.76 5.77
CA GLY A 162 -16.72 -12.60 6.17
C GLY A 162 -15.93 -11.50 6.87
N VAL A 163 -14.64 -11.73 7.21
CA VAL A 163 -13.72 -10.69 7.65
C VAL A 163 -12.91 -10.17 6.46
N TYR A 164 -12.97 -8.88 6.24
CA TYR A 164 -12.36 -8.19 5.10
C TYR A 164 -11.48 -7.02 5.57
N THR A 165 -10.51 -6.62 4.76
CA THR A 165 -9.84 -5.34 4.95
C THR A 165 -10.71 -4.18 4.43
N LEU A 166 -10.45 -2.95 4.88
CA LEU A 166 -11.15 -1.75 4.36
C LEU A 166 -10.91 -1.53 2.88
N GLY A 167 -9.71 -1.80 2.38
CA GLY A 167 -9.40 -1.76 0.95
C GLY A 167 -10.14 -2.84 0.17
N GLY A 168 -10.24 -4.06 0.73
CA GLY A 168 -11.08 -5.13 0.19
C GLY A 168 -12.54 -4.74 0.10
N ALA A 169 -13.06 -4.09 1.15
CA ALA A 169 -14.41 -3.52 1.14
C ALA A 169 -14.59 -2.46 0.05
N GLN A 170 -13.60 -1.57 -0.14
CA GLN A 170 -13.65 -0.59 -1.23
C GLN A 170 -13.60 -1.22 -2.62
N VAL A 171 -12.84 -2.30 -2.80
CA VAL A 171 -12.82 -3.05 -4.08
C VAL A 171 -14.18 -3.68 -4.36
N ALA A 172 -14.79 -4.33 -3.37
CA ALA A 172 -16.15 -4.87 -3.51
C ALA A 172 -17.15 -3.80 -3.94
N LEU A 173 -17.17 -2.65 -3.25
CA LEU A 173 -18.11 -1.57 -3.52
C LEU A 173 -17.83 -0.84 -4.84
N LYS A 174 -16.56 -0.45 -5.10
CA LYS A 174 -16.24 0.40 -6.25
C LYS A 174 -16.01 -0.36 -7.56
N TYR A 175 -15.46 -1.57 -7.49
CA TYR A 175 -15.10 -2.34 -8.67
C TYR A 175 -16.14 -3.40 -8.99
N GLN A 176 -16.61 -4.13 -7.96
CA GLN A 176 -17.57 -5.21 -8.14
C GLN A 176 -19.04 -4.76 -8.02
N ASP A 177 -19.27 -3.52 -7.53
CA ASP A 177 -20.60 -2.96 -7.25
C ASP A 177 -21.44 -3.85 -6.31
N THR A 178 -20.76 -4.41 -5.28
CA THR A 178 -21.30 -5.39 -4.35
C THR A 178 -21.05 -4.97 -2.91
N LEU A 179 -22.04 -5.22 -2.03
CA LEU A 179 -21.89 -5.08 -0.58
C LEU A 179 -21.31 -6.38 0.01
N LEU A 180 -20.55 -6.26 1.11
CA LEU A 180 -19.95 -7.42 1.80
C LEU A 180 -20.99 -8.31 2.49
N GLY A 181 -22.13 -7.75 2.81
CA GLY A 181 -23.24 -8.42 3.49
C GLY A 181 -24.33 -7.42 3.89
N PRO A 182 -25.48 -7.88 4.39
CA PRO A 182 -26.58 -7.01 4.79
C PRO A 182 -26.26 -6.19 6.04
N ARG A 183 -25.60 -6.75 7.05
CA ARG A 183 -25.24 -6.10 8.31
C ARG A 183 -23.73 -6.09 8.50
N ILE A 184 -23.11 -4.91 8.49
CA ILE A 184 -21.66 -4.77 8.46
C ILE A 184 -21.18 -3.96 9.67
N VAL A 185 -20.13 -4.45 10.31
CA VAL A 185 -19.35 -3.69 11.31
C VAL A 185 -18.05 -3.20 10.65
N PHE A 186 -17.73 -1.94 10.86
CA PHE A 186 -16.46 -1.33 10.47
C PHE A 186 -15.61 -1.12 11.72
N ALA A 187 -14.38 -1.66 11.74
CA ALA A 187 -13.52 -1.62 12.92
C ALA A 187 -12.06 -1.28 12.58
N GLY A 188 -11.34 -0.67 13.50
CA GLY A 188 -9.92 -0.33 13.34
C GLY A 188 -9.62 1.13 13.63
N THR A 189 -8.73 1.77 12.86
CA THR A 189 -8.37 3.18 13.04
C THR A 189 -8.15 3.89 11.72
N GLY A 190 -8.20 5.21 11.75
CA GLY A 190 -7.87 6.07 10.60
C GLY A 190 -9.07 6.61 9.84
N PRO A 191 -8.86 7.67 9.03
CA PRO A 191 -9.95 8.36 8.35
C PRO A 191 -10.65 7.49 7.29
N LEU A 192 -9.96 6.46 6.76
CA LEU A 192 -10.53 5.54 5.80
C LEU A 192 -11.68 4.72 6.40
N LEU A 193 -11.63 4.43 7.71
CA LEU A 193 -12.69 3.74 8.46
C LEU A 193 -14.03 4.46 8.28
N TYR A 194 -14.07 5.75 8.56
CA TYR A 194 -15.27 6.58 8.45
C TYR A 194 -15.74 6.78 7.00
N LEU A 195 -14.78 6.96 6.09
CA LEU A 195 -15.10 7.11 4.66
C LEU A 195 -15.76 5.86 4.10
N VAL A 196 -15.23 4.67 4.38
CA VAL A 196 -15.77 3.42 3.85
C VAL A 196 -17.13 3.11 4.48
N ALA A 197 -17.27 3.28 5.80
CA ALA A 197 -18.55 3.14 6.49
C ALA A 197 -19.64 4.08 5.90
N TYR A 198 -19.29 5.35 5.67
CA TYR A 198 -20.17 6.31 5.00
C TYR A 198 -20.56 5.86 3.59
N GLN A 199 -19.61 5.38 2.79
CA GLN A 199 -19.88 4.90 1.42
C GLN A 199 -20.82 3.71 1.42
N TYR A 200 -20.65 2.77 2.33
CA TYR A 200 -21.51 1.60 2.49
C TYR A 200 -22.90 1.96 2.94
N ALA A 201 -23.04 2.83 3.96
CA ALA A 201 -24.35 3.32 4.41
C ALA A 201 -25.09 4.04 3.28
N LYS A 202 -24.39 4.87 2.47
CA LYS A 202 -24.98 5.51 1.28
C LYS A 202 -25.35 4.52 0.16
N ALA A 203 -24.69 3.39 0.10
CA ALA A 203 -25.02 2.33 -0.85
C ALA A 203 -26.17 1.43 -0.37
N GLY A 204 -26.75 1.72 0.81
CA GLY A 204 -27.91 1.00 1.36
C GLY A 204 -27.56 -0.16 2.30
N ALA A 205 -26.28 -0.33 2.68
CA ALA A 205 -25.91 -1.33 3.67
C ALA A 205 -26.33 -0.90 5.08
N MET A 206 -26.77 -1.85 5.91
CA MET A 206 -26.94 -1.64 7.33
C MET A 206 -25.54 -1.63 7.99
N VAL A 207 -25.06 -0.45 8.32
CA VAL A 207 -23.83 -0.28 9.11
C VAL A 207 -24.21 -0.42 10.59
N ALA A 208 -23.87 -1.57 11.19
CA ALA A 208 -24.25 -1.88 12.56
C ALA A 208 -23.49 -1.01 13.59
N ALA A 209 -22.21 -0.74 13.33
CA ALA A 209 -21.40 0.20 14.10
C ALA A 209 -20.10 0.56 13.37
N VAL A 210 -19.51 1.68 13.79
CA VAL A 210 -18.10 2.04 13.53
C VAL A 210 -17.35 1.98 14.86
N LEU A 211 -16.35 1.11 14.94
CA LEU A 211 -15.56 0.84 16.14
C LEU A 211 -14.13 1.36 15.93
N ASP A 212 -13.86 2.58 16.38
CA ASP A 212 -12.53 3.19 16.28
C ASP A 212 -11.68 2.85 17.49
N THR A 213 -10.52 2.25 17.27
CA THR A 213 -9.57 1.93 18.35
C THR A 213 -8.92 3.16 18.95
N THR A 214 -9.01 4.32 18.30
CA THR A 214 -8.44 5.57 18.79
C THR A 214 -9.40 6.29 19.74
N PRO A 215 -8.94 6.71 20.93
CA PRO A 215 -9.72 7.60 21.80
C PRO A 215 -10.04 8.94 21.15
N LEU A 216 -11.24 9.48 21.37
CA LEU A 216 -11.64 10.77 20.81
C LEU A 216 -10.72 11.92 21.27
N SER A 217 -10.20 11.86 22.50
CA SER A 217 -9.25 12.84 23.03
C SER A 217 -7.98 12.96 22.16
N THR A 218 -7.44 11.84 21.67
CA THR A 218 -6.27 11.82 20.79
C THR A 218 -6.56 12.53 19.47
N GLN A 219 -7.74 12.31 18.89
CA GLN A 219 -8.16 12.99 17.67
C GLN A 219 -8.29 14.50 17.86
N VAL A 220 -8.87 14.92 19.00
CA VAL A 220 -9.04 16.35 19.36
C VAL A 220 -7.68 17.03 19.56
N GLN A 221 -6.73 16.38 20.23
CA GLN A 221 -5.38 16.92 20.45
C GLN A 221 -4.62 17.18 19.14
N ALA A 222 -4.88 16.40 18.11
CA ALA A 222 -4.23 16.57 16.80
C ALA A 222 -4.88 17.63 15.89
N LEU A 223 -6.04 18.21 16.27
CA LEU A 223 -6.78 19.20 15.46
C LEU A 223 -5.93 20.39 14.99
N PRO A 224 -5.08 21.03 15.82
CA PRO A 224 -4.26 22.15 15.37
C PRO A 224 -3.38 21.80 14.16
N GLY A 225 -2.74 20.64 14.18
CA GLY A 225 -1.92 20.17 13.05
C GLY A 225 -2.75 19.84 11.81
N MET A 226 -3.96 19.33 11.96
CA MET A 226 -4.87 19.03 10.85
C MET A 226 -5.43 20.30 10.17
N MET A 227 -5.36 21.46 10.81
CA MET A 227 -5.71 22.74 10.17
C MET A 227 -4.77 23.13 9.01
N ALA A 228 -3.64 22.46 8.84
CA ALA A 228 -2.81 22.62 7.65
C ALA A 228 -3.58 22.33 6.33
N ARG A 229 -4.64 21.51 6.38
CA ARG A 229 -5.55 21.21 5.25
C ARG A 229 -7.02 21.19 5.69
N PRO A 230 -7.64 22.36 5.93
CA PRO A 230 -8.97 22.46 6.53
C PRO A 230 -10.07 21.79 5.70
N SER A 231 -9.94 21.76 4.37
CA SER A 231 -10.90 21.08 3.50
C SER A 231 -10.92 19.56 3.69
N LEU A 232 -9.79 18.93 4.03
CA LEU A 232 -9.75 17.49 4.32
C LEU A 232 -10.29 17.21 5.72
N LEU A 233 -9.97 18.06 6.70
CA LEU A 233 -10.56 17.97 8.04
C LEU A 233 -12.08 18.09 7.97
N ALA A 234 -12.60 19.09 7.25
CA ALA A 234 -14.05 19.28 7.07
C ALA A 234 -14.74 18.04 6.46
N LYS A 235 -14.10 17.35 5.52
CA LYS A 235 -14.62 16.08 4.98
C LYS A 235 -14.71 14.99 6.05
N GLY A 236 -13.69 14.84 6.88
CA GLY A 236 -13.70 13.87 7.99
C GLY A 236 -14.84 14.14 8.97
N VAL A 237 -14.98 15.40 9.37
CA VAL A 237 -16.10 15.85 10.24
C VAL A 237 -17.44 15.57 9.58
N TYR A 238 -17.59 15.88 8.30
CA TYR A 238 -18.82 15.61 7.56
C TYR A 238 -19.19 14.11 7.57
N TYR A 239 -18.25 13.21 7.29
CA TYR A 239 -18.54 11.76 7.29
C TYR A 239 -19.01 11.28 8.66
N THR A 240 -18.35 11.73 9.72
CA THR A 240 -18.69 11.37 11.10
C THR A 240 -20.05 11.91 11.49
N ALA A 241 -20.34 13.20 11.19
CA ALA A 241 -21.62 13.83 11.45
C ALA A 241 -22.77 13.17 10.68
N TRP A 242 -22.53 12.86 9.41
CA TRP A 242 -23.51 12.19 8.55
C TRP A 242 -23.87 10.79 9.08
N LEU A 243 -22.86 9.98 9.44
CA LEU A 243 -23.09 8.65 10.01
C LEU A 243 -23.94 8.73 11.29
N ARG A 244 -23.61 9.65 12.21
CA ARG A 244 -24.40 9.86 13.44
C ARG A 244 -25.82 10.30 13.15
N ALA A 245 -26.02 11.24 12.22
CA ALA A 245 -27.34 11.72 11.82
C ALA A 245 -28.22 10.62 11.19
N HIS A 246 -27.61 9.56 10.65
CA HIS A 246 -28.32 8.40 10.08
C HIS A 246 -28.34 7.19 11.05
N GLY A 247 -28.15 7.44 12.35
CA GLY A 247 -28.31 6.42 13.39
C GLY A 247 -27.19 5.38 13.46
N VAL A 248 -26.04 5.61 12.80
CA VAL A 248 -24.90 4.68 12.89
C VAL A 248 -24.13 4.94 14.18
N PRO A 249 -24.06 3.97 15.12
CA PRO A 249 -23.29 4.10 16.33
C PRO A 249 -21.79 4.20 16.04
N ILE A 250 -21.10 5.14 16.68
CA ILE A 250 -19.65 5.31 16.59
C ILE A 250 -19.07 5.22 18.00
N HIS A 251 -18.24 4.21 18.23
CA HIS A 251 -17.53 4.01 19.50
C HIS A 251 -16.04 4.30 19.30
N HIS A 252 -15.47 5.07 20.21
CA HIS A 252 -14.05 5.45 20.21
C HIS A 252 -13.29 4.76 21.32
N GLY A 253 -11.98 4.57 21.15
CA GLY A 253 -11.11 3.94 22.14
C GLY A 253 -11.44 2.47 22.39
N VAL A 254 -12.02 1.79 21.40
CA VAL A 254 -12.35 0.36 21.53
C VAL A 254 -11.12 -0.51 21.37
N ARG A 255 -11.15 -1.68 21.98
CA ARG A 255 -10.17 -2.74 21.79
C ARG A 255 -10.86 -3.94 21.15
N LEU A 256 -10.38 -4.34 19.97
CA LEU A 256 -10.91 -5.52 19.27
C LEU A 256 -10.54 -6.78 20.06
N GLY A 257 -11.49 -7.67 20.23
CA GLY A 257 -11.32 -8.98 20.86
C GLY A 257 -11.31 -10.07 19.79
N ALA A 258 -12.47 -10.65 19.47
CA ALA A 258 -12.59 -11.80 18.58
C ALA A 258 -13.69 -11.60 17.54
N ALA A 259 -13.45 -11.99 16.29
CA ALA A 259 -14.51 -12.24 15.34
C ALA A 259 -15.20 -13.56 15.71
N LEU A 260 -16.49 -13.53 15.92
CA LEU A 260 -17.30 -14.65 16.40
C LEU A 260 -17.93 -15.43 15.23
N GLY A 261 -18.24 -16.71 15.47
CA GLY A 261 -18.95 -17.60 14.55
C GLY A 261 -18.08 -18.61 13.85
N GLU A 262 -18.70 -19.71 13.37
CA GLU A 262 -18.10 -20.76 12.55
C GLU A 262 -19.12 -21.28 11.55
N PRO A 263 -18.71 -21.56 10.30
CA PRO A 263 -17.40 -21.29 9.70
C PRO A 263 -17.22 -19.82 9.28
N ARG A 264 -18.22 -18.98 9.42
CA ARG A 264 -18.26 -17.57 9.00
C ARG A 264 -18.42 -16.65 10.20
N VAL A 265 -18.02 -15.37 10.00
CA VAL A 265 -18.30 -14.33 11.00
C VAL A 265 -19.81 -14.15 11.21
N THR A 266 -20.24 -14.14 12.47
CA THR A 266 -21.60 -13.84 12.91
C THR A 266 -21.66 -12.66 13.88
N GLY A 267 -20.50 -12.16 14.33
CA GLY A 267 -20.39 -11.05 15.24
C GLY A 267 -18.94 -10.68 15.55
N LEU A 268 -18.81 -9.61 16.34
CA LEU A 268 -17.53 -9.15 16.85
C LEU A 268 -17.63 -8.92 18.35
N ARG A 269 -16.68 -9.49 19.11
CA ARG A 269 -16.45 -9.17 20.52
C ARG A 269 -15.42 -8.06 20.63
N TYR A 270 -15.70 -7.05 21.42
CA TYR A 270 -14.81 -5.90 21.63
C TYR A 270 -14.97 -5.34 23.05
N ALA A 271 -13.93 -4.66 23.54
CA ALA A 271 -14.01 -3.93 24.80
C ALA A 271 -14.23 -2.43 24.53
N ALA A 272 -15.16 -1.84 25.25
CA ALA A 272 -15.41 -0.39 25.29
C ALA A 272 -15.74 0.02 26.72
N ASP A 273 -15.17 1.14 27.18
CA ASP A 273 -15.35 1.67 28.55
C ASP A 273 -15.09 0.60 29.63
N GLY A 274 -14.06 -0.23 29.44
CA GLY A 274 -13.69 -1.30 30.38
C GLY A 274 -14.63 -2.52 30.38
N ARG A 275 -15.65 -2.55 29.53
CA ARG A 275 -16.63 -3.65 29.46
C ARG A 275 -16.51 -4.39 28.12
N MET A 276 -16.60 -5.73 28.19
CA MET A 276 -16.74 -6.56 27.01
C MET A 276 -18.16 -6.45 26.44
N ARG A 277 -18.24 -6.30 25.12
CA ARG A 277 -19.48 -6.19 24.36
C ARG A 277 -19.41 -7.11 23.14
N GLU A 278 -20.55 -7.52 22.65
CA GLU A 278 -20.67 -8.25 21.40
C GLU A 278 -21.67 -7.52 20.48
N ILE A 279 -21.36 -7.52 19.20
CA ILE A 279 -22.22 -6.94 18.19
C ILE A 279 -22.39 -7.95 17.05
N PRO A 280 -23.63 -8.33 16.69
CA PRO A 280 -23.87 -9.24 15.58
C PRO A 280 -23.60 -8.55 14.23
N CYS A 281 -22.98 -9.29 13.30
CA CYS A 281 -22.77 -8.83 11.93
C CYS A 281 -22.59 -10.02 10.97
N ASP A 282 -22.92 -9.80 9.70
CA ASP A 282 -22.73 -10.79 8.62
C ASP A 282 -21.38 -10.59 7.91
N ALA A 283 -20.80 -9.40 8.07
CA ALA A 283 -19.46 -9.06 7.60
C ALA A 283 -18.77 -8.06 8.53
N LEU A 284 -17.45 -8.18 8.60
CA LEU A 284 -16.57 -7.29 9.36
C LEU A 284 -15.53 -6.70 8.41
N ALA A 285 -15.48 -5.36 8.30
CA ALA A 285 -14.47 -4.66 7.54
C ALA A 285 -13.47 -4.00 8.50
N VAL A 286 -12.22 -4.45 8.48
CA VAL A 286 -11.19 -4.03 9.44
C VAL A 286 -10.07 -3.28 8.75
N GLY A 287 -9.54 -2.22 9.38
CA GLY A 287 -8.39 -1.48 8.86
C GLY A 287 -7.64 -0.70 9.91
N PHE A 288 -6.32 -0.76 9.78
CA PHE A 288 -5.38 -0.05 10.65
C PHE A 288 -4.52 0.92 9.86
N GLY A 289 -5.14 1.63 8.89
CA GLY A 289 -4.47 2.50 7.94
C GLY A 289 -3.89 1.73 6.75
N LEU A 290 -3.00 2.41 6.03
CA LEU A 290 -2.33 1.88 4.85
C LEU A 290 -0.84 1.71 5.11
N ARG A 291 -0.19 0.86 4.32
CA ARG A 291 1.26 0.75 4.25
C ARG A 291 1.74 0.93 2.81
N SER A 292 2.88 1.54 2.65
CA SER A 292 3.51 1.71 1.33
C SER A 292 3.89 0.36 0.72
N GLU A 293 3.65 0.20 -0.60
CA GLU A 293 4.12 -0.97 -1.34
C GLU A 293 5.55 -0.70 -1.82
N THR A 294 6.51 -1.27 -1.12
CA THR A 294 7.93 -0.95 -1.26
C THR A 294 8.79 -2.12 -1.76
N GLN A 295 8.18 -3.27 -2.10
CA GLN A 295 8.93 -4.48 -2.43
C GLN A 295 9.80 -4.33 -3.67
N LEU A 296 9.34 -3.61 -4.70
CA LEU A 296 10.15 -3.35 -5.89
C LEU A 296 11.37 -2.47 -5.55
N ALA A 297 11.20 -1.44 -4.72
CA ALA A 297 12.32 -0.61 -4.26
C ALA A 297 13.34 -1.41 -3.44
N ASP A 298 12.87 -2.42 -2.68
CA ASP A 298 13.74 -3.30 -1.91
C ASP A 298 14.51 -4.28 -2.80
N LEU A 299 13.90 -4.83 -3.86
CA LEU A 299 14.61 -5.65 -4.85
C LEU A 299 15.73 -4.88 -5.56
N LEU A 300 15.51 -3.59 -5.77
CA LEU A 300 16.49 -2.69 -6.40
C LEU A 300 17.51 -2.11 -5.41
N ASP A 301 17.59 -2.65 -4.20
CA ASP A 301 18.54 -2.26 -3.14
C ASP A 301 18.46 -0.77 -2.75
N CYS A 302 17.31 -0.11 -2.91
CA CYS A 302 17.11 1.21 -2.35
C CYS A 302 17.35 1.20 -0.83
N ALA A 303 17.95 2.25 -0.29
CA ALA A 303 18.12 2.42 1.14
C ALA A 303 16.77 2.71 1.81
N PHE A 304 16.61 2.24 3.05
CA PHE A 304 15.39 2.41 3.84
C PHE A 304 15.70 3.01 5.21
N HIS A 305 14.74 3.79 5.73
CA HIS A 305 14.74 4.27 7.10
C HIS A 305 13.46 3.82 7.81
N PHE A 306 13.51 3.74 9.13
CA PHE A 306 12.35 3.42 9.95
C PHE A 306 11.61 4.69 10.35
N ASP A 307 10.35 4.81 9.98
CA ASP A 307 9.44 5.86 10.44
C ASP A 307 8.71 5.37 11.69
N ALA A 308 9.10 5.91 12.84
CA ALA A 308 8.56 5.51 14.14
C ALA A 308 7.06 5.88 14.29
N LEU A 309 6.60 6.97 13.68
CA LEU A 309 5.20 7.41 13.77
C LEU A 309 4.27 6.44 13.04
N ASN A 310 4.69 5.96 11.86
CA ASN A 310 3.94 5.00 11.07
C ASN A 310 4.30 3.55 11.38
N ARG A 311 5.28 3.29 12.25
CA ARG A 311 5.86 1.96 12.49
C ARG A 311 6.12 1.22 11.15
N ALA A 312 6.80 1.90 10.23
CA ALA A 312 7.02 1.39 8.87
C ALA A 312 8.42 1.72 8.36
N TRP A 313 8.96 0.81 7.55
CA TRP A 313 10.18 1.05 6.80
C TRP A 313 9.84 1.70 5.47
N LEU A 314 10.41 2.87 5.20
CA LEU A 314 10.18 3.66 4.00
C LEU A 314 11.49 3.87 3.23
N PRO A 315 11.46 3.97 1.89
CA PRO A 315 12.63 4.30 1.10
C PRO A 315 13.19 5.67 1.47
N VAL A 316 14.52 5.78 1.50
CA VAL A 316 15.21 7.08 1.66
C VAL A 316 15.14 7.82 0.34
N LEU A 317 14.55 9.02 0.36
CA LEU A 317 14.33 9.84 -0.82
C LEU A 317 14.80 11.28 -0.58
N ASP A 318 15.26 11.92 -1.66
CA ASP A 318 15.45 13.38 -1.64
C ASP A 318 14.10 14.14 -1.76
N ALA A 319 14.16 15.46 -1.83
CA ALA A 319 12.97 16.29 -1.91
C ALA A 319 12.17 16.11 -3.23
N GLU A 320 12.81 15.61 -4.28
CA GLU A 320 12.27 15.39 -5.62
C GLU A 320 11.84 13.95 -5.87
N GLY A 321 12.09 13.06 -4.94
CA GLY A 321 11.73 11.64 -5.05
C GLY A 321 12.82 10.74 -5.65
N ARG A 322 14.08 11.22 -5.75
CA ARG A 322 15.21 10.35 -6.11
C ARG A 322 15.51 9.41 -4.94
N SER A 323 15.74 8.14 -5.25
CA SER A 323 16.17 7.16 -4.26
C SER A 323 17.69 7.18 -4.07
N SER A 324 18.19 6.28 -3.22
CA SER A 324 19.63 6.04 -3.06
C SER A 324 20.27 5.32 -4.26
N VAL A 325 19.47 4.90 -5.24
CA VAL A 325 19.92 4.20 -6.45
C VAL A 325 19.75 5.13 -7.64
N ASP A 326 20.84 5.36 -8.38
CA ASP A 326 20.84 6.23 -9.55
C ASP A 326 19.81 5.77 -10.61
N GLY A 327 19.03 6.74 -11.13
CA GLY A 327 18.00 6.47 -12.12
C GLY A 327 16.71 5.87 -11.55
N VAL A 328 16.63 5.60 -10.24
CA VAL A 328 15.42 5.10 -9.57
C VAL A 328 14.76 6.18 -8.74
N TYR A 329 13.49 6.44 -9.02
CA TYR A 329 12.65 7.46 -8.39
C TYR A 329 11.42 6.81 -7.77
N LEU A 330 10.88 7.39 -6.69
CA LEU A 330 9.62 6.96 -6.12
C LEU A 330 8.66 8.13 -5.95
N ALA A 331 7.37 7.87 -6.16
CA ALA A 331 6.33 8.87 -5.94
C ALA A 331 5.02 8.24 -5.48
N GLY A 332 4.18 9.05 -4.84
CA GLY A 332 2.89 8.64 -4.31
C GLY A 332 2.99 7.80 -3.05
N ASP A 333 1.93 7.04 -2.76
CA ASP A 333 1.82 6.31 -1.50
C ASP A 333 2.84 5.15 -1.36
N GLY A 334 3.51 4.74 -2.43
CA GLY A 334 4.67 3.82 -2.38
C GLY A 334 5.92 4.43 -1.74
N ALA A 335 6.05 5.75 -1.80
CA ALA A 335 7.14 6.51 -1.18
C ALA A 335 6.82 6.96 0.26
N GLY A 336 5.56 6.82 0.69
CA GLY A 336 5.02 7.23 1.97
C GLY A 336 3.56 7.69 1.81
N ILE A 337 2.70 7.31 2.74
CA ILE A 337 1.26 7.54 2.62
C ILE A 337 0.93 9.04 2.67
N GLY A 338 0.48 9.60 1.56
CA GLY A 338 0.16 11.03 1.43
C GLY A 338 -1.26 11.32 0.93
N GLY A 339 -1.89 10.36 0.26
CA GLY A 339 -3.19 10.48 -0.40
C GLY A 339 -3.10 11.05 -1.81
N ALA A 340 -4.23 11.10 -2.53
CA ALA A 340 -4.28 11.36 -3.97
C ALA A 340 -3.62 12.68 -4.41
N ASP A 341 -3.92 13.80 -3.74
CA ASP A 341 -3.33 15.10 -4.08
C ASP A 341 -1.80 15.08 -3.94
N HIS A 342 -1.33 14.50 -2.83
CA HIS A 342 0.10 14.34 -2.57
C HIS A 342 0.75 13.47 -3.65
N ALA A 343 0.10 12.37 -4.02
CA ALA A 343 0.58 11.46 -5.05
C ALA A 343 0.70 12.15 -6.42
N GLU A 344 -0.29 12.96 -6.82
CA GLU A 344 -0.22 13.72 -8.06
C GLU A 344 0.95 14.72 -8.07
N TRP A 345 1.11 15.49 -6.98
CA TRP A 345 2.21 16.47 -6.89
C TRP A 345 3.59 15.81 -6.83
N ALA A 346 3.71 14.68 -6.12
CA ALA A 346 4.95 13.91 -6.04
C ALA A 346 5.30 13.29 -7.39
N GLY A 347 4.31 12.75 -8.12
CA GLY A 347 4.51 12.20 -9.46
C GLY A 347 4.99 13.24 -10.46
N GLU A 348 4.38 14.44 -10.46
CA GLU A 348 4.83 15.56 -11.31
C GLU A 348 6.26 15.99 -10.94
N LEU A 349 6.55 16.14 -9.64
CA LEU A 349 7.88 16.57 -9.19
C LEU A 349 8.96 15.56 -9.54
N ALA A 350 8.70 14.25 -9.37
CA ALA A 350 9.63 13.19 -9.74
C ALA A 350 9.90 13.16 -11.26
N ALA A 351 8.87 13.36 -12.09
CA ALA A 351 9.05 13.45 -13.55
C ALA A 351 9.90 14.68 -13.96
N LEU A 352 9.70 15.83 -13.29
CA LEU A 352 10.54 17.02 -13.51
C LEU A 352 11.99 16.76 -13.06
N ALA A 353 12.20 15.98 -12.00
CA ALA A 353 13.52 15.55 -11.57
C ALA A 353 14.19 14.66 -12.63
N MET A 354 13.46 13.64 -13.14
CA MET A 354 13.95 12.76 -14.22
C MET A 354 14.37 13.56 -15.46
N LEU A 355 13.58 14.56 -15.86
CA LEU A 355 13.89 15.46 -16.98
C LEU A 355 15.15 16.28 -16.70
N SER A 356 15.23 16.89 -15.52
CA SER A 356 16.38 17.70 -15.10
C SER A 356 17.68 16.89 -15.09
N ASP A 357 17.64 15.64 -14.60
CA ASP A 357 18.79 14.75 -14.54
C ASP A 357 19.28 14.27 -15.92
N ARG A 358 18.44 14.48 -16.95
CA ARG A 358 18.78 14.30 -18.38
C ARG A 358 19.13 15.62 -19.10
N GLY A 359 19.31 16.69 -18.33
CA GLY A 359 19.68 18.00 -18.87
C GLY A 359 18.54 18.76 -19.56
N VAL A 360 17.29 18.28 -19.43
CA VAL A 360 16.12 19.01 -19.95
C VAL A 360 15.81 20.18 -19.03
N ARG A 361 15.67 21.38 -19.62
CA ARG A 361 15.27 22.56 -18.86
C ARG A 361 13.84 22.40 -18.34
N VAL A 362 13.67 22.54 -17.04
CA VAL A 362 12.38 22.44 -16.35
C VAL A 362 12.04 23.76 -15.65
N ASP A 363 10.76 24.02 -15.41
CA ASP A 363 10.30 25.20 -14.70
C ASP A 363 10.62 25.12 -13.19
N ALA A 364 11.63 25.86 -12.76
CA ALA A 364 12.03 25.95 -11.36
C ALA A 364 10.95 26.58 -10.45
N ALA A 365 10.08 27.45 -10.98
CA ALA A 365 8.98 28.02 -10.21
C ALA A 365 7.93 26.95 -9.92
N ARG A 366 7.63 26.10 -10.91
CA ARG A 366 6.73 24.95 -10.76
C ARG A 366 7.27 23.95 -9.74
N GLN A 367 8.57 23.62 -9.79
CA GLN A 367 9.20 22.72 -8.79
C GLN A 367 9.08 23.29 -7.37
N ARG A 368 9.39 24.59 -7.17
CA ARG A 368 9.24 25.25 -5.85
C ARG A 368 7.79 25.21 -5.35
N TRP A 369 6.83 25.43 -6.24
CA TRP A 369 5.41 25.38 -5.91
C TRP A 369 5.01 23.96 -5.45
N LEU A 370 5.42 22.92 -6.18
CA LEU A 370 5.15 21.52 -5.85
C LEU A 370 5.74 21.15 -4.49
N ARG A 371 7.01 21.49 -4.21
CA ARG A 371 7.66 21.25 -2.90
C ARG A 371 6.85 21.87 -1.76
N ARG A 372 6.42 23.12 -1.89
CA ARG A 372 5.61 23.80 -0.85
C ARG A 372 4.26 23.07 -0.61
N ARG A 373 3.65 22.56 -1.66
CA ARG A 373 2.40 21.77 -1.56
C ARG A 373 2.65 20.45 -0.84
N LEU A 374 3.71 19.75 -1.20
CA LEU A 374 4.11 18.49 -0.58
C LEU A 374 4.44 18.70 0.91
N ASP A 375 5.17 19.74 1.28
CA ASP A 375 5.51 20.02 2.68
C ASP A 375 4.27 20.34 3.54
N ARG A 376 3.30 21.07 2.97
CA ARG A 376 2.01 21.31 3.65
C ARG A 376 1.24 19.99 3.81
N SER A 377 1.26 19.14 2.80
CA SER A 377 0.61 17.83 2.84
C SER A 377 1.28 16.91 3.87
N ARG A 378 2.62 16.88 3.94
CA ARG A 378 3.36 16.10 4.96
C ARG A 378 3.05 16.55 6.39
N ARG A 379 2.93 17.87 6.63
CA ARG A 379 2.52 18.39 7.95
C ARG A 379 1.12 17.93 8.37
N PHE A 380 0.16 18.03 7.45
CA PHE A 380 -1.19 17.52 7.68
C PHE A 380 -1.18 16.01 7.93
N ARG A 381 -0.43 15.25 7.12
CA ARG A 381 -0.36 13.79 7.25
C ARG A 381 0.22 13.36 8.60
N ARG A 382 1.30 14.01 9.04
CA ARG A 382 1.87 13.76 10.37
C ARG A 382 0.86 13.98 11.49
N ALA A 383 0.09 15.07 11.45
CA ALA A 383 -0.97 15.32 12.41
C ALA A 383 -2.10 14.27 12.34
N LEU A 384 -2.44 13.82 11.14
CA LEU A 384 -3.45 12.78 10.95
C LEU A 384 -3.00 11.43 11.53
N GLU A 385 -1.73 11.09 11.41
CA GLU A 385 -1.14 9.88 12.00
C GLU A 385 -1.07 9.96 13.53
N GLN A 386 -0.81 11.13 14.07
CA GLN A 386 -0.93 11.37 15.52
C GLN A 386 -2.38 11.27 16.00
N ALA A 387 -3.35 11.70 15.17
CA ALA A 387 -4.78 11.60 15.49
C ALA A 387 -5.29 10.15 15.50
N PHE A 388 -4.65 9.26 14.73
CA PHE A 388 -5.06 7.87 14.57
C PHE A 388 -3.87 6.92 14.75
N PRO A 389 -3.30 6.83 15.97
CA PRO A 389 -2.20 5.93 16.24
C PRO A 389 -2.58 4.47 16.04
N LEU A 390 -1.61 3.66 15.69
CA LEU A 390 -1.80 2.21 15.64
C LEU A 390 -2.02 1.66 17.04
N PRO A 391 -2.99 0.78 17.25
CA PRO A 391 -3.17 0.11 18.52
C PRO A 391 -2.02 -0.86 18.82
N ASP A 392 -1.76 -1.10 20.09
CA ASP A 392 -0.81 -2.14 20.54
C ASP A 392 -1.56 -3.47 20.62
N THR A 393 -1.60 -4.18 19.50
CA THR A 393 -2.34 -5.46 19.42
C THR A 393 -1.51 -6.71 19.76
N PRO A 394 -0.23 -6.82 19.43
CA PRO A 394 0.50 -8.07 19.55
C PRO A 394 0.71 -8.63 20.96
N ALA A 395 0.78 -7.77 21.97
CA ALA A 395 0.94 -8.21 23.37
C ALA A 395 -0.25 -9.01 23.90
N MET A 396 -1.37 -9.05 23.18
CA MET A 396 -2.63 -9.66 23.62
C MET A 396 -3.13 -10.75 22.68
N LEU A 397 -2.32 -11.18 21.71
CA LEU A 397 -2.71 -12.25 20.80
C LEU A 397 -2.72 -13.59 21.54
N ALA A 398 -3.82 -14.32 21.43
CA ALA A 398 -3.92 -15.69 21.91
C ALA A 398 -3.01 -16.62 21.06
N ASP A 399 -2.62 -17.73 21.63
CA ASP A 399 -1.63 -18.65 21.04
C ASP A 399 -2.10 -19.29 19.73
N ASP A 400 -3.38 -19.51 19.56
CA ASP A 400 -4.02 -20.09 18.38
C ASP A 400 -4.29 -19.07 17.25
N VAL A 401 -4.11 -17.78 17.50
CA VAL A 401 -4.29 -16.75 16.45
C VAL A 401 -3.25 -16.94 15.36
N LEU A 402 -3.70 -16.98 14.11
CA LEU A 402 -2.81 -17.05 12.95
C LEU A 402 -2.03 -15.75 12.79
N LEU A 403 -0.71 -15.84 12.82
CA LEU A 403 0.20 -14.72 12.51
C LEU A 403 0.43 -14.61 11.00
N CYS A 404 0.54 -15.75 10.31
CA CYS A 404 0.69 -15.81 8.86
C CYS A 404 -0.43 -16.66 8.25
N ARG A 405 -1.38 -16.02 7.54
CA ARG A 405 -2.53 -16.72 6.92
C ARG A 405 -2.13 -17.65 5.77
N CYS A 406 -1.10 -17.28 4.98
CA CYS A 406 -0.72 -18.03 3.79
C CYS A 406 0.04 -19.33 4.11
N GLU A 407 0.77 -19.34 5.21
CA GLU A 407 1.54 -20.50 5.70
C GLU A 407 0.88 -21.13 6.95
N GLU A 408 -0.26 -20.57 7.38
CA GLU A 408 -1.04 -21.03 8.53
C GLU A 408 -0.25 -21.10 9.85
N ILE A 409 0.74 -20.20 10.02
CA ILE A 409 1.58 -20.14 11.22
C ILE A 409 0.85 -19.35 12.31
N SER A 410 0.65 -19.99 13.44
CA SER A 410 0.05 -19.40 14.65
C SER A 410 1.06 -18.61 15.48
N VAL A 411 0.54 -17.87 16.45
CA VAL A 411 1.35 -17.11 17.42
C VAL A 411 2.21 -18.05 18.27
N VAL A 412 1.67 -19.21 18.71
CA VAL A 412 2.42 -20.18 19.53
C VAL A 412 3.58 -20.80 18.74
N GLU A 413 3.38 -21.15 17.48
CA GLU A 413 4.46 -21.70 16.63
C GLU A 413 5.56 -20.70 16.37
N ALA A 414 5.17 -19.45 16.04
CA ALA A 414 6.14 -18.36 15.84
C ALA A 414 6.91 -18.04 17.13
N ARG A 415 6.25 -18.11 18.30
CA ARG A 415 6.86 -17.92 19.61
C ARG A 415 7.84 -19.05 19.94
N ALA A 416 7.45 -20.29 19.73
CA ALA A 416 8.33 -21.45 19.94
C ALA A 416 9.59 -21.36 19.08
N ALA A 417 9.44 -21.02 17.78
CA ALA A 417 10.58 -20.80 16.90
C ALA A 417 11.49 -19.67 17.38
N ALA A 418 10.90 -18.54 17.80
CA ALA A 418 11.65 -17.38 18.28
C ALA A 418 12.46 -17.71 19.54
N GLN A 419 11.88 -18.43 20.49
CA GLN A 419 12.51 -18.81 21.76
C GLN A 419 13.60 -19.88 21.55
N ALA A 420 13.28 -20.96 20.81
CA ALA A 420 14.21 -22.07 20.58
C ALA A 420 15.51 -21.64 19.88
N CYS A 421 15.43 -20.64 19.00
CA CYS A 421 16.56 -20.19 18.19
C CYS A 421 17.07 -18.78 18.55
N GLY A 422 16.57 -18.14 19.61
CA GLY A 422 16.97 -16.80 20.04
C GLY A 422 16.77 -15.74 18.96
N ILE A 423 15.65 -15.81 18.22
CA ILE A 423 15.38 -14.97 17.05
C ILE A 423 15.10 -13.53 17.49
N GLN A 424 15.80 -12.56 16.91
CA GLN A 424 15.67 -11.14 17.19
C GLN A 424 15.51 -10.28 15.93
N GLU A 425 15.38 -10.92 14.74
CA GLU A 425 15.31 -10.23 13.45
C GLU A 425 14.32 -10.92 12.52
N MET A 426 13.59 -10.11 11.73
CA MET A 426 12.45 -10.55 10.91
C MET A 426 12.79 -11.57 9.83
N ASN A 427 13.95 -11.46 9.16
CA ASN A 427 14.31 -12.45 8.13
C ASN A 427 14.76 -13.78 8.76
N ARG A 428 15.28 -13.73 10.00
CA ARG A 428 15.57 -14.95 10.76
C ARG A 428 14.26 -15.64 11.19
N LEU A 429 13.23 -14.86 11.63
CA LEU A 429 11.91 -15.39 11.89
C LEU A 429 11.33 -16.04 10.63
N LYS A 430 11.38 -15.32 9.49
CA LYS A 430 10.94 -15.85 8.19
C LYS A 430 11.60 -17.20 7.87
N ALA A 431 12.94 -17.27 7.98
CA ALA A 431 13.71 -18.47 7.62
C ALA A 431 13.37 -19.70 8.47
N LEU A 432 13.06 -19.51 9.75
CA LEU A 432 12.89 -20.61 10.71
C LEU A 432 11.41 -20.96 10.99
N SER A 433 10.48 -20.03 10.74
CA SER A 433 9.04 -20.28 10.95
C SER A 433 8.22 -20.23 9.66
N ARG A 434 8.78 -19.83 8.52
CA ARG A 434 8.12 -19.58 7.25
C ARG A 434 7.15 -18.38 7.25
N VAL A 435 7.03 -17.62 8.33
CA VAL A 435 6.23 -16.37 8.37
C VAL A 435 6.68 -15.43 7.25
N GLY A 436 5.76 -15.07 6.36
CA GLY A 436 6.03 -14.18 5.22
C GLY A 436 6.54 -14.86 3.95
N MET A 437 6.69 -16.20 3.92
CA MET A 437 7.11 -16.95 2.73
C MET A 437 5.98 -17.28 1.76
N GLY A 438 4.74 -17.27 2.22
CA GLY A 438 3.60 -17.71 1.43
C GLY A 438 3.22 -16.76 0.30
N LEU A 439 2.12 -17.08 -0.39
CA LEU A 439 1.64 -16.44 -1.62
C LEU A 439 1.61 -14.91 -1.57
N CYS A 440 1.29 -14.30 -0.43
CA CYS A 440 1.24 -12.85 -0.31
C CYS A 440 2.62 -12.18 -0.12
N GLN A 441 3.70 -12.95 0.02
CA GLN A 441 5.08 -12.45 0.22
C GLN A 441 5.17 -11.41 1.36
N GLY A 442 4.58 -11.73 2.51
CA GLY A 442 4.59 -10.87 3.70
C GLY A 442 3.60 -9.69 3.67
N ARG A 443 2.85 -9.46 2.58
CA ARG A 443 1.93 -8.31 2.49
C ARG A 443 0.88 -8.27 3.59
N MET A 444 0.42 -9.43 4.04
CA MET A 444 -0.60 -9.52 5.09
C MET A 444 0.03 -9.59 6.50
N CYS A 445 1.11 -10.35 6.68
CA CYS A 445 1.64 -10.66 8.01
C CYS A 445 2.82 -9.81 8.47
N GLN A 446 3.54 -9.13 7.57
CA GLN A 446 4.80 -8.43 7.92
C GLN A 446 4.67 -7.47 9.10
N VAL A 447 3.60 -6.68 9.16
CA VAL A 447 3.41 -5.68 10.22
C VAL A 447 3.12 -6.37 11.55
N GLY A 448 2.14 -7.28 11.57
CA GLY A 448 1.79 -8.03 12.78
C GLY A 448 2.96 -8.90 13.29
N ALA A 449 3.71 -9.50 12.38
CA ALA A 449 4.88 -10.31 12.74
C ALA A 449 6.03 -9.47 13.32
N ALA A 450 6.26 -8.26 12.80
CA ALA A 450 7.27 -7.35 13.34
C ALA A 450 6.88 -6.88 14.75
N GLU A 451 5.62 -6.55 14.97
CA GLU A 451 5.11 -6.20 16.31
C GLU A 451 5.18 -7.38 17.26
N PHE A 452 4.75 -8.58 16.82
CA PHE A 452 4.89 -9.81 17.60
C PHE A 452 6.35 -10.06 18.00
N LEU A 453 7.30 -10.03 17.06
CA LEU A 453 8.71 -10.28 17.35
C LEU A 453 9.31 -9.20 18.27
N SER A 454 8.93 -7.94 18.09
CA SER A 454 9.30 -6.83 18.96
C SER A 454 8.98 -7.13 20.42
N HIS A 455 7.76 -7.60 20.71
CA HIS A 455 7.34 -8.02 22.04
C HIS A 455 8.07 -9.28 22.52
N ALA A 456 8.16 -10.32 21.66
CA ALA A 456 8.74 -11.60 22.02
C ALA A 456 10.21 -11.50 22.44
N CYS A 457 10.97 -10.58 21.84
CA CYS A 457 12.39 -10.35 22.16
C CYS A 457 12.68 -9.04 22.94
N SER A 458 11.64 -8.32 23.40
CA SER A 458 11.74 -7.05 24.11
C SER A 458 12.60 -6.00 23.42
N ARG A 459 12.46 -5.88 22.10
CA ARG A 459 13.18 -4.91 21.25
C ARG A 459 12.21 -3.95 20.59
N GLY A 460 12.67 -2.75 20.23
CA GLY A 460 11.88 -1.82 19.44
C GLY A 460 11.58 -2.37 18.04
N ILE A 461 10.39 -2.04 17.49
CA ILE A 461 9.95 -2.53 16.15
C ILE A 461 10.97 -2.18 15.06
N GLY A 462 11.62 -1.01 15.11
CA GLY A 462 12.69 -0.65 14.19
C GLY A 462 13.95 -1.52 14.34
N GLN A 463 14.18 -2.12 15.51
CA GLN A 463 15.36 -2.95 15.78
C GLN A 463 15.19 -4.39 15.31
N VAL A 464 13.95 -4.91 15.26
CA VAL A 464 13.69 -6.25 14.71
C VAL A 464 13.75 -6.27 13.18
N GLY A 465 13.86 -5.11 12.56
CA GLY A 465 14.02 -4.99 11.12
C GLY A 465 12.72 -5.21 10.33
N ARG A 466 12.88 -5.58 9.06
CA ARG A 466 11.77 -5.81 8.12
C ARG A 466 12.03 -7.06 7.28
N LEU A 467 10.97 -7.65 6.75
CA LEU A 467 11.13 -8.68 5.73
C LEU A 467 11.76 -8.07 4.48
N ARG A 468 12.85 -8.66 4.00
CA ARG A 468 13.46 -8.32 2.72
C ARG A 468 12.60 -8.92 1.60
N ALA A 469 12.39 -8.12 0.56
CA ALA A 469 11.71 -8.59 -0.65
C ALA A 469 12.56 -9.66 -1.35
N GLN A 470 11.89 -10.63 -1.93
CA GLN A 470 12.48 -11.70 -2.74
C GLN A 470 11.59 -11.90 -3.96
N ALA A 471 12.19 -12.06 -5.12
CA ALA A 471 11.44 -12.40 -6.33
C ALA A 471 10.90 -13.85 -6.23
N PRO A 472 9.69 -14.09 -6.73
CA PRO A 472 8.74 -13.13 -7.29
C PRO A 472 8.01 -12.32 -6.20
N ILE A 473 8.01 -10.98 -6.29
CA ILE A 473 7.27 -10.13 -5.34
C ILE A 473 5.75 -10.19 -5.54
N LYS A 474 5.29 -10.79 -6.60
CA LYS A 474 3.88 -11.04 -6.92
C LYS A 474 3.70 -12.48 -7.34
N PRO A 475 2.57 -13.14 -7.02
CA PRO A 475 2.33 -14.51 -7.44
C PRO A 475 2.32 -14.65 -8.96
N LEU A 476 2.98 -15.69 -9.46
CA LEU A 476 3.01 -16.06 -10.87
C LEU A 476 2.43 -17.46 -11.07
N PRO A 477 1.71 -17.72 -12.19
CA PRO A 477 1.35 -19.07 -12.58
C PRO A 477 2.61 -19.88 -12.94
N LEU A 478 2.83 -21.03 -12.30
CA LEU A 478 4.03 -21.86 -12.53
C LEU A 478 4.20 -22.28 -13.99
N GLY A 479 3.09 -22.59 -14.68
CA GLY A 479 3.12 -22.99 -16.11
C GLY A 479 3.72 -21.94 -17.05
N CYS A 480 3.77 -20.67 -16.64
CA CYS A 480 4.30 -19.58 -17.48
C CYS A 480 5.83 -19.49 -17.45
N LEU A 481 6.48 -20.05 -16.46
CA LEU A 481 7.95 -20.06 -16.35
C LEU A 481 8.59 -21.01 -17.36
N HIS A 482 7.84 -21.98 -17.89
CA HIS A 482 8.30 -22.92 -18.92
C HIS A 482 7.97 -22.45 -20.34
N ALA A 483 7.18 -21.40 -20.53
CA ALA A 483 6.74 -20.93 -21.85
C ALA A 483 7.86 -20.30 -22.71
N GLY A 484 9.06 -20.15 -22.19
CA GLY A 484 10.27 -19.83 -23.00
C GLY A 484 10.64 -20.92 -24.03
N GLN A 485 10.08 -22.13 -23.90
CA GLN A 485 10.30 -23.26 -24.83
C GLN A 485 9.05 -23.72 -25.60
N HIS A 486 7.86 -23.22 -25.27
CA HIS A 486 6.61 -23.58 -25.96
C HIS A 486 5.83 -22.33 -26.40
N THR A 487 5.58 -22.23 -27.68
CA THR A 487 4.91 -21.10 -28.39
C THR A 487 3.39 -21.05 -28.21
N GLY A 488 2.83 -21.55 -27.11
CA GLY A 488 1.39 -21.52 -26.79
C GLY A 488 1.06 -20.63 -25.60
N PRO A 489 -0.11 -19.94 -25.57
CA PRO A 489 -0.54 -19.20 -24.41
C PRO A 489 -0.81 -20.14 -23.23
N CYS A 490 -0.46 -19.73 -22.00
CA CYS A 490 -0.85 -20.44 -20.79
C CYS A 490 -2.37 -20.63 -20.75
N PRO A 491 -2.88 -21.84 -20.46
CA PRO A 491 -4.31 -22.05 -20.29
C PRO A 491 -4.78 -21.16 -19.11
N GLY A 492 -5.72 -20.26 -19.39
CA GLY A 492 -6.43 -19.50 -18.37
C GLY A 492 -7.11 -20.48 -17.40
N PRO A 493 -7.46 -20.02 -16.16
CA PRO A 493 -8.20 -20.85 -15.23
C PRO A 493 -9.47 -21.33 -15.94
N SER A 494 -9.58 -22.63 -16.12
CA SER A 494 -10.76 -23.27 -16.68
C SER A 494 -11.98 -22.83 -15.88
N ALA A 495 -12.92 -22.17 -16.52
CA ALA A 495 -14.22 -21.90 -15.95
C ALA A 495 -14.80 -23.24 -15.49
N GLY A 496 -14.87 -23.43 -14.17
CA GLY A 496 -15.42 -24.65 -13.58
C GLY A 496 -16.81 -24.87 -14.15
N ARG A 497 -17.05 -26.07 -14.69
CA ARG A 497 -18.38 -26.51 -15.06
C ARG A 497 -19.25 -26.54 -13.81
N PRO A 498 -20.46 -25.99 -13.86
CA PRO A 498 -21.41 -26.18 -12.76
C PRO A 498 -21.85 -27.65 -12.77
N SER A 499 -21.69 -28.33 -11.65
CA SER A 499 -22.40 -29.54 -11.29
C SER A 499 -23.35 -29.25 -10.15
#